data_efa736068a89d1c9e7fdb53ac0794dc6
#
_entry.id   efa736068a89d1c9e7fdb53ac0794dc6
#
_cell.length_a   1.000
_cell.length_b   1.000
_cell.length_c   1.000
_cell.angle_alpha   90.00
_cell.angle_beta   90.00
_cell.angle_gamma   90.00
#
_symmetry.space_group_name_H-M   'P 1'
#
loop_
_entity.id
_entity.type
_entity.pdbx_description
1 polymer ?
#
loop_
_entity_poly.entity_id
_entity_poly.type
_entity_poly.pdbx_seq_one_letter_code
_entity_poly.pdbx_strand_id
1 'polypeptide(L)'
;MTHHPKERPGYLSRRDFLARAAGTGFAISGAGSLLAACSSSTSVAQETSTTGELLGPGGLPLARPDKRVTLPLWEDPIESGLEPETGGTFTVFNYPDYLYKKLLKEFGEKYGVDVQYTAFDNITSGIKRLASGAVQPDVMEMTPDNLDQAVAGKLIKPLNLDYIPNLQKNIWPELADPFYDGGSHYTVPYTLYATGIAWRTDHVTEDIPSMEQPWDIFWQAEAYKGKTALLSEPRETIAMALLRKGHLDINTEDPALINQAVADLKELYDICNIKVGDIQYQSVPEGTSWLNQAWAGDMIAGYIYYLPKGTPATALAYWKADKGKVPVQNDCFSICATTKKPVLSHLFLNYLLDNGVAYSNFVNFNGYQPPLNEIEPESLVKDGVVPENLANSVLTKDDFGPDSSQEMTLTATGQQLWEDGYSDFLAGGGG
;
A
#
# COMPACT_ATOMS: atom_id res chain seq x y z
N MET A 1 -21.11 -18.76 -15.66
CA MET A 1 -20.03 -18.61 -16.66
C MET A 1 -18.80 -19.30 -16.12
N THR A 2 -18.21 -20.23 -16.87
CA THR A 2 -16.97 -20.91 -16.44
C THR A 2 -15.80 -19.96 -16.65
N HIS A 3 -15.26 -19.44 -15.56
CA HIS A 3 -14.09 -18.57 -15.58
C HIS A 3 -12.85 -19.41 -15.99
N HIS A 4 -12.12 -18.94 -16.99
CA HIS A 4 -10.81 -19.50 -17.33
C HIS A 4 -9.75 -18.56 -16.73
N PRO A 5 -8.84 -19.03 -15.86
CA PRO A 5 -7.73 -18.21 -15.40
C PRO A 5 -6.92 -17.76 -16.61
N LYS A 6 -6.67 -16.46 -16.69
CA LYS A 6 -5.80 -15.86 -17.71
C LYS A 6 -4.35 -16.20 -17.35
N GLU A 7 -3.57 -16.74 -18.31
CA GLU A 7 -2.14 -16.98 -18.10
C GLU A 7 -1.43 -15.63 -17.94
N ARG A 8 -0.69 -15.45 -16.84
CA ARG A 8 0.22 -14.31 -16.68
C ARG A 8 1.44 -14.51 -17.60
N PRO A 9 1.79 -13.53 -18.45
CA PRO A 9 3.02 -13.59 -19.22
C PRO A 9 4.23 -13.45 -18.30
N GLY A 10 5.05 -14.50 -18.21
CA GLY A 10 6.42 -14.63 -17.73
C GLY A 10 6.99 -13.55 -16.81
N TYR A 11 6.56 -13.47 -15.56
CA TYR A 11 7.28 -12.79 -14.49
C TYR A 11 8.27 -13.77 -13.84
N LEU A 12 9.46 -13.24 -13.48
CA LEU A 12 10.37 -13.98 -12.61
C LEU A 12 9.71 -14.05 -11.22
N SER A 13 9.58 -15.25 -10.67
CA SER A 13 9.11 -15.44 -9.31
C SER A 13 10.06 -14.71 -8.33
N ARG A 14 9.55 -14.31 -7.15
CA ARG A 14 10.40 -13.74 -6.07
C ARG A 14 11.66 -14.58 -5.83
N ARG A 15 11.57 -15.87 -6.00
CA ARG A 15 12.68 -16.82 -5.82
C ARG A 15 13.78 -16.63 -6.87
N ASP A 16 13.42 -16.33 -8.12
CA ASP A 16 14.37 -16.06 -9.20
C ASP A 16 15.01 -14.68 -9.08
N PHE A 17 14.28 -13.71 -8.50
CA PHE A 17 14.78 -12.36 -8.21
C PHE A 17 15.80 -12.37 -7.05
N LEU A 18 15.49 -13.04 -5.95
CA LEU A 18 16.39 -13.15 -4.79
C LEU A 18 17.67 -13.92 -5.11
N ALA A 19 17.61 -14.91 -5.99
CA ALA A 19 18.79 -15.66 -6.43
C ALA A 19 19.76 -14.79 -7.27
N ARG A 20 19.29 -13.72 -7.91
CA ARG A 20 20.13 -12.80 -8.70
C ARG A 20 20.68 -11.62 -7.90
N ALA A 21 20.03 -11.24 -6.80
CA ALA A 21 20.47 -10.12 -5.95
C ALA A 21 21.65 -10.44 -5.02
N ALA A 22 21.98 -11.72 -4.82
CA ALA A 22 23.04 -12.16 -3.90
C ALA A 22 24.47 -12.02 -4.46
N GLY A 23 24.66 -11.43 -5.64
CA GLY A 23 25.92 -11.48 -6.41
C GLY A 23 26.79 -10.22 -6.49
N THR A 24 26.42 -9.06 -5.93
CA THR A 24 27.24 -7.85 -6.07
C THR A 24 27.36 -7.06 -4.78
N GLY A 25 28.42 -7.35 -4.01
CA GLY A 25 28.86 -6.51 -2.92
C GLY A 25 29.65 -5.30 -3.45
N PHE A 26 29.20 -4.08 -3.14
CA PHE A 26 30.01 -2.85 -3.25
C PHE A 26 29.90 -2.04 -1.96
N ALA A 27 31.07 -1.78 -1.36
CA ALA A 27 31.22 -0.84 -0.28
C ALA A 27 31.38 0.57 -0.85
N ILE A 28 30.54 1.51 -0.45
CA ILE A 28 30.76 2.94 -0.70
C ILE A 28 30.63 3.69 0.62
N SER A 29 31.71 4.35 1.00
CA SER A 29 31.80 5.30 2.09
C SER A 29 31.37 6.70 1.62
N GLY A 30 30.47 7.36 2.37
CA GLY A 30 30.30 8.79 2.35
C GLY A 30 28.93 9.33 1.96
N ALA A 31 27.98 9.35 2.88
CA ALA A 31 26.90 10.33 2.98
C ALA A 31 26.38 10.28 4.43
N GLY A 32 27.11 10.87 5.34
CA GLY A 32 26.68 10.97 6.72
C GLY A 32 25.84 12.21 6.92
N SER A 33 24.59 12.03 7.27
CA SER A 33 23.82 12.78 8.28
C SER A 33 22.31 12.53 8.27
N LEU A 34 21.74 11.88 7.22
CA LEU A 34 20.29 11.52 7.20
C LEU A 34 20.04 10.04 7.59
N LEU A 35 21.06 9.19 7.66
CA LEU A 35 20.94 7.77 8.06
C LEU A 35 21.12 7.56 9.57
N ALA A 36 21.39 8.59 10.35
CA ALA A 36 21.58 8.48 11.80
C ALA A 36 20.29 8.23 12.59
N ALA A 37 19.12 8.30 11.96
CA ALA A 37 17.85 8.00 12.61
C ALA A 37 17.48 6.49 12.60
N CYS A 38 18.25 5.64 11.94
CA CYS A 38 17.88 4.24 11.73
C CYS A 38 18.88 3.22 12.33
N SER A 39 19.89 3.61 13.10
CA SER A 39 20.82 2.61 13.65
C SER A 39 21.61 3.13 14.85
N SER A 40 20.95 3.44 15.94
CA SER A 40 21.49 3.42 17.30
C SER A 40 20.38 3.72 18.29
N SER A 41 20.39 3.11 19.44
CA SER A 41 19.55 3.36 20.63
C SER A 41 19.75 4.77 21.24
N THR A 42 19.88 5.78 20.42
CA THR A 42 19.77 7.18 20.81
C THR A 42 18.32 7.57 20.75
N SER A 43 17.74 7.99 21.87
CA SER A 43 16.39 8.53 21.95
C SER A 43 16.20 9.58 20.86
N VAL A 44 15.35 9.29 19.87
CA VAL A 44 14.96 10.25 18.85
C VAL A 44 14.23 11.39 19.59
N ALA A 45 14.73 12.60 19.50
CA ALA A 45 14.06 13.74 20.13
C ALA A 45 12.76 14.01 19.37
N GLN A 46 11.64 14.04 20.09
CA GLN A 46 10.35 14.39 19.54
C GLN A 46 10.35 15.86 19.10
N GLU A 47 10.07 16.12 17.84
CA GLU A 47 9.98 17.46 17.30
C GLU A 47 8.63 18.07 17.68
N THR A 48 8.65 19.32 18.17
CA THR A 48 7.44 20.10 18.48
C THR A 48 7.50 21.47 17.82
N SER A 49 6.34 21.97 17.38
CA SER A 49 6.20 23.32 16.89
C SER A 49 6.44 24.36 18.01
N THR A 50 6.55 25.64 17.64
CA THR A 50 6.62 26.76 18.60
C THR A 50 5.37 26.87 19.48
N THR A 51 4.26 26.25 19.07
CA THR A 51 3.00 26.18 19.84
C THR A 51 2.89 24.90 20.69
N GLY A 52 3.90 24.03 20.69
CA GLY A 52 3.93 22.77 21.42
C GLY A 52 3.20 21.61 20.72
N GLU A 53 2.83 21.77 19.46
CA GLU A 53 2.19 20.72 18.66
C GLU A 53 3.24 19.73 18.17
N LEU A 54 2.90 18.43 18.19
CA LEU A 54 3.76 17.36 17.68
C LEU A 54 3.92 17.48 16.17
N LEU A 55 5.13 17.23 15.69
CA LEU A 55 5.48 17.29 14.28
C LEU A 55 5.94 15.92 13.77
N GLY A 56 5.71 15.69 12.49
CA GLY A 56 6.20 14.55 11.76
C GLY A 56 7.66 14.72 11.29
N PRO A 57 8.14 13.80 10.44
CA PRO A 57 9.48 13.85 9.87
C PRO A 57 9.81 15.22 9.26
N GLY A 58 11.01 15.72 9.56
CA GLY A 58 11.48 17.02 9.05
C GLY A 58 10.73 18.24 9.58
N GLY A 59 10.03 18.10 10.70
CA GLY A 59 9.26 19.19 11.29
C GLY A 59 7.97 19.56 10.55
N LEU A 60 7.45 18.62 9.74
CA LEU A 60 6.19 18.84 9.01
C LEU A 60 4.98 18.62 9.93
N PRO A 61 3.86 19.34 9.71
CA PRO A 61 2.64 19.13 10.49
C PRO A 61 2.06 17.74 10.23
N LEU A 62 1.57 17.07 11.27
CA LEU A 62 0.89 15.78 11.12
C LEU A 62 -0.51 15.98 10.53
N ALA A 63 -0.76 15.39 9.37
CA ALA A 63 -2.07 15.38 8.73
C ALA A 63 -3.01 14.39 9.41
N ARG A 64 -4.30 14.76 9.49
CA ARG A 64 -5.39 13.91 9.98
C ARG A 64 -6.64 14.20 9.13
N PRO A 65 -7.62 13.30 9.04
CA PRO A 65 -8.85 13.56 8.27
C PRO A 65 -9.57 14.85 8.67
N ASP A 66 -9.51 15.23 9.94
CA ASP A 66 -10.08 16.47 10.49
C ASP A 66 -9.07 17.64 10.51
N LYS A 67 -7.82 17.39 10.15
CA LYS A 67 -6.73 18.37 10.14
C LYS A 67 -5.93 18.29 8.84
N ARG A 68 -6.45 18.99 7.83
CA ARG A 68 -5.80 19.07 6.52
C ARG A 68 -4.44 19.76 6.59
N VAL A 69 -3.48 19.22 5.85
CA VAL A 69 -2.12 19.78 5.70
C VAL A 69 -1.86 20.06 4.22
N THR A 70 -1.28 21.24 3.97
CA THR A 70 -0.67 21.57 2.69
C THR A 70 0.84 21.50 2.86
N LEU A 71 1.46 20.54 2.19
CA LEU A 71 2.91 20.34 2.29
C LEU A 71 3.69 21.48 1.61
N PRO A 72 4.79 21.95 2.21
CA PRO A 72 5.60 23.02 1.65
C PRO A 72 6.30 22.59 0.37
N LEU A 73 6.36 23.47 -0.61
CA LEU A 73 7.16 23.24 -1.82
C LEU A 73 8.64 23.52 -1.50
N TRP A 74 9.52 22.58 -1.77
CA TRP A 74 10.94 22.76 -1.57
C TRP A 74 11.65 23.29 -2.85
N GLU A 75 10.98 23.25 -3.99
CA GLU A 75 11.32 23.91 -5.27
C GLU A 75 10.02 24.28 -5.99
N ASP A 76 10.09 25.15 -6.97
CA ASP A 76 8.94 25.45 -7.81
C ASP A 76 8.60 24.25 -8.73
N PRO A 77 7.30 23.99 -8.98
CA PRO A 77 6.89 23.03 -10.01
C PRO A 77 7.47 23.42 -11.37
N ILE A 78 7.61 22.45 -12.28
CA ILE A 78 8.03 22.74 -13.67
C ILE A 78 7.05 23.70 -14.35
N GLU A 79 7.53 24.51 -15.32
CA GLU A 79 6.70 25.40 -16.11
C GLU A 79 5.68 24.63 -16.95
N SER A 80 4.50 25.25 -17.19
CA SER A 80 3.48 24.69 -18.08
C SER A 80 3.88 24.82 -19.56
N GLY A 81 3.37 23.93 -20.41
CA GLY A 81 3.53 24.00 -21.85
C GLY A 81 4.86 23.54 -22.39
N LEU A 82 5.67 22.86 -21.57
CA LEU A 82 6.90 22.22 -22.04
C LEU A 82 6.57 20.92 -22.80
N GLU A 83 7.37 20.62 -23.83
CA GLU A 83 7.26 19.37 -24.58
C GLU A 83 7.78 18.18 -23.74
N PRO A 84 7.16 16.99 -23.88
CA PRO A 84 7.62 15.81 -23.17
C PRO A 84 8.98 15.32 -23.69
N GLU A 85 9.78 14.85 -22.78
CA GLU A 85 11.03 14.18 -23.09
C GLU A 85 10.75 12.85 -23.81
N THR A 86 11.54 12.53 -24.82
CA THR A 86 11.40 11.32 -25.63
C THR A 86 12.71 10.51 -25.64
N GLY A 87 12.60 9.24 -26.02
CA GLY A 87 13.76 8.34 -26.12
C GLY A 87 14.36 7.93 -24.78
N GLY A 88 15.20 6.91 -24.83
CA GLY A 88 15.83 6.33 -23.64
C GLY A 88 14.83 5.60 -22.72
N THR A 89 15.24 5.43 -21.49
CA THR A 89 14.48 4.65 -20.49
C THR A 89 13.64 5.57 -19.61
N PHE A 90 12.42 5.14 -19.30
CA PHE A 90 11.55 5.69 -18.26
C PHE A 90 11.34 4.62 -17.19
N THR A 91 11.63 4.91 -15.93
CA THR A 91 11.65 3.90 -14.87
C THR A 91 10.53 4.14 -13.85
N VAL A 92 9.68 3.11 -13.67
CA VAL A 92 8.64 3.04 -12.65
C VAL A 92 9.14 2.20 -11.50
N PHE A 93 9.01 2.70 -10.26
CA PHE A 93 9.38 2.03 -9.03
C PHE A 93 8.14 1.79 -8.17
N ASN A 94 7.79 0.51 -7.94
CA ASN A 94 6.49 0.13 -7.37
C ASN A 94 6.57 -1.24 -6.70
N TYR A 95 5.49 -1.70 -6.07
CA TYR A 95 5.34 -3.08 -5.60
C TYR A 95 5.39 -4.09 -6.77
N PRO A 96 5.82 -5.35 -6.52
CA PRO A 96 5.76 -6.40 -7.54
C PRO A 96 4.31 -6.66 -7.96
N ASP A 97 4.09 -6.95 -9.24
CA ASP A 97 2.77 -7.35 -9.77
C ASP A 97 1.63 -6.34 -9.53
N TYR A 98 1.93 -5.04 -9.50
CA TYR A 98 0.96 -4.02 -9.15
C TYR A 98 0.54 -3.10 -10.31
N LEU A 99 1.29 -3.11 -11.42
CA LEU A 99 0.96 -2.35 -12.63
C LEU A 99 1.08 -3.22 -13.88
N TYR A 100 0.02 -3.21 -14.70
CA TYR A 100 -0.13 -4.06 -15.86
C TYR A 100 0.89 -3.74 -16.94
N LYS A 101 1.74 -4.70 -17.31
CA LYS A 101 2.80 -4.52 -18.33
C LYS A 101 2.30 -4.01 -19.67
N LYS A 102 1.09 -4.40 -20.08
CA LYS A 102 0.49 -3.94 -21.32
C LYS A 102 0.36 -2.41 -21.33
N LEU A 103 -0.07 -1.83 -20.20
CA LEU A 103 -0.22 -0.38 -20.06
C LEU A 103 1.13 0.33 -20.09
N LEU A 104 2.17 -0.25 -19.48
CA LEU A 104 3.53 0.29 -19.56
C LEU A 104 4.05 0.31 -21.00
N LYS A 105 3.80 -0.79 -21.73
CA LYS A 105 4.16 -0.89 -23.15
C LYS A 105 3.43 0.15 -24.00
N GLU A 106 2.11 0.29 -23.82
CA GLU A 106 1.30 1.29 -24.55
C GLU A 106 1.77 2.72 -24.28
N PHE A 107 2.12 3.04 -23.02
CA PHE A 107 2.73 4.33 -22.67
C PHE A 107 4.07 4.53 -23.38
N GLY A 108 4.95 3.52 -23.34
CA GLY A 108 6.25 3.56 -23.99
C GLY A 108 6.16 3.77 -25.51
N GLU A 109 5.24 3.06 -26.17
CA GLU A 109 4.98 3.23 -27.61
C GLU A 109 4.43 4.62 -27.94
N LYS A 110 3.54 5.17 -27.10
CA LYS A 110 2.97 6.51 -27.29
C LYS A 110 4.00 7.63 -27.24
N TYR A 111 4.98 7.53 -26.33
CA TYR A 111 5.94 8.59 -26.07
C TYR A 111 7.36 8.28 -26.58
N GLY A 112 7.56 7.12 -27.20
CA GLY A 112 8.85 6.73 -27.79
C GLY A 112 9.93 6.48 -26.73
N VAL A 113 9.58 5.86 -25.60
CA VAL A 113 10.50 5.51 -24.50
C VAL A 113 10.42 4.03 -24.17
N ASP A 114 11.52 3.48 -23.62
CA ASP A 114 11.54 2.14 -23.05
C ASP A 114 11.14 2.21 -21.58
N VAL A 115 9.95 1.69 -21.23
CA VAL A 115 9.46 1.72 -19.86
C VAL A 115 9.97 0.53 -19.09
N GLN A 116 10.77 0.77 -18.07
CA GLN A 116 11.28 -0.25 -17.15
C GLN A 116 10.56 -0.20 -15.82
N TYR A 117 10.31 -1.40 -15.27
CA TYR A 117 9.66 -1.58 -13.98
C TYR A 117 10.65 -2.17 -12.98
N THR A 118 10.87 -1.47 -11.89
CA THR A 118 11.71 -1.93 -10.77
C THR A 118 10.82 -2.08 -9.54
N ALA A 119 10.99 -3.18 -8.80
CA ALA A 119 10.17 -3.45 -7.63
C ALA A 119 10.92 -3.21 -6.31
N PHE A 120 10.14 -2.89 -5.26
CA PHE A 120 10.54 -2.94 -3.86
C PHE A 120 9.62 -3.89 -3.10
N ASP A 121 10.06 -4.40 -1.94
CA ASP A 121 9.28 -5.34 -1.13
C ASP A 121 8.25 -4.63 -0.25
N ASN A 122 8.61 -3.46 0.30
CA ASN A 122 7.74 -2.57 1.06
C ASN A 122 8.18 -1.11 0.85
N ILE A 123 7.27 -0.17 1.14
CA ILE A 123 7.49 1.26 0.89
C ILE A 123 8.71 1.82 1.64
N THR A 124 8.93 1.41 2.90
CA THR A 124 10.07 1.85 3.70
C THR A 124 11.40 1.48 3.04
N SER A 125 11.52 0.24 2.52
CA SER A 125 12.72 -0.19 1.78
C SER A 125 12.88 0.56 0.47
N GLY A 126 11.77 0.87 -0.20
CA GLY A 126 11.74 1.69 -1.42
C GLY A 126 12.30 3.09 -1.18
N ILE A 127 11.81 3.78 -0.16
CA ILE A 127 12.28 5.13 0.23
C ILE A 127 13.75 5.10 0.63
N LYS A 128 14.20 4.12 1.40
CA LYS A 128 15.65 3.96 1.76
C LYS A 128 16.53 3.77 0.53
N ARG A 129 16.10 2.98 -0.45
CA ARG A 129 16.83 2.78 -1.72
C ARG A 129 16.86 4.05 -2.56
N LEU A 130 15.76 4.82 -2.62
CA LEU A 130 15.71 6.12 -3.29
C LEU A 130 16.64 7.13 -2.59
N ALA A 131 16.55 7.27 -1.26
CA ALA A 131 17.34 8.20 -0.46
C ALA A 131 18.84 7.92 -0.54
N SER A 132 19.24 6.65 -0.60
CA SER A 132 20.66 6.25 -0.75
C SER A 132 21.19 6.43 -2.18
N GLY A 133 20.33 6.73 -3.17
CA GLY A 133 20.73 6.78 -4.57
C GLY A 133 20.96 5.41 -5.21
N ALA A 134 20.63 4.31 -4.53
CA ALA A 134 20.74 2.95 -5.07
C ALA A 134 19.82 2.71 -6.26
N VAL A 135 18.73 3.48 -6.36
CA VAL A 135 17.83 3.53 -7.49
C VAL A 135 17.57 4.99 -7.89
N GLN A 136 17.31 5.23 -9.17
CA GLN A 136 17.02 6.57 -9.70
C GLN A 136 15.81 6.50 -10.65
N PRO A 137 14.61 6.19 -10.12
CA PRO A 137 13.42 6.11 -10.93
C PRO A 137 12.91 7.49 -11.36
N ASP A 138 12.01 7.50 -12.35
CA ASP A 138 11.29 8.71 -12.76
C ASP A 138 10.06 8.94 -11.91
N VAL A 139 9.33 7.86 -11.60
CA VAL A 139 8.14 7.90 -10.74
C VAL A 139 8.19 6.75 -9.72
N MET A 140 7.57 6.96 -8.57
CA MET A 140 7.50 5.98 -7.50
C MET A 140 6.08 5.94 -6.94
N GLU A 141 5.63 4.72 -6.66
CA GLU A 141 4.46 4.53 -5.78
C GLU A 141 4.80 5.00 -4.36
N MET A 142 3.80 5.57 -3.68
CA MET A 142 3.92 6.23 -2.38
C MET A 142 2.67 6.00 -1.55
N THR A 143 2.83 5.86 -0.25
CA THR A 143 1.70 5.82 0.70
C THR A 143 1.60 7.13 1.49
N PRO A 144 0.40 7.57 1.87
CA PRO A 144 0.19 8.82 2.61
C PRO A 144 0.96 8.93 3.93
N ASP A 145 1.11 7.84 4.65
CA ASP A 145 1.82 7.79 5.95
C ASP A 145 3.34 7.98 5.82
N ASN A 146 3.89 7.76 4.62
CA ASN A 146 5.32 7.93 4.31
C ASN A 146 5.63 9.19 3.50
N LEU A 147 4.61 9.96 3.11
CA LEU A 147 4.74 11.12 2.25
C LEU A 147 5.62 12.22 2.88
N ASP A 148 5.39 12.53 4.15
CA ASP A 148 6.14 13.57 4.87
C ASP A 148 7.64 13.27 4.88
N GLN A 149 8.02 12.01 5.08
CA GLN A 149 9.42 11.58 5.03
C GLN A 149 10.03 11.83 3.64
N ALA A 150 9.30 11.52 2.58
CA ALA A 150 9.76 11.72 1.20
C ALA A 150 9.91 13.22 0.85
N VAL A 151 8.96 14.07 1.31
CA VAL A 151 9.01 15.52 1.12
C VAL A 151 10.14 16.15 1.95
N ALA A 152 10.25 15.82 3.24
CA ALA A 152 11.33 16.30 4.11
C ALA A 152 12.72 15.93 3.57
N GLY A 153 12.84 14.71 3.02
CA GLY A 153 14.06 14.23 2.38
C GLY A 153 14.31 14.80 0.97
N LYS A 154 13.39 15.60 0.43
CA LYS A 154 13.42 16.13 -0.95
C LYS A 154 13.60 15.01 -2.01
N LEU A 155 12.96 13.88 -1.76
CA LEU A 155 13.06 12.70 -2.61
C LEU A 155 12.09 12.73 -3.80
N ILE A 156 11.04 13.54 -3.68
CA ILE A 156 9.98 13.69 -4.68
C ILE A 156 9.80 15.16 -5.05
N LYS A 157 9.35 15.43 -6.28
CA LYS A 157 9.18 16.76 -6.84
C LYS A 157 7.76 17.28 -6.68
N PRO A 158 7.60 18.62 -6.51
CA PRO A 158 6.29 19.25 -6.65
C PRO A 158 5.68 19.01 -8.03
N LEU A 159 4.36 18.80 -8.05
CA LEU A 159 3.58 18.57 -9.27
C LEU A 159 3.10 19.88 -9.90
N ASN A 160 3.14 19.94 -11.23
CA ASN A 160 2.38 20.92 -12.01
C ASN A 160 1.10 20.24 -12.54
N LEU A 161 -0.03 20.56 -11.94
CA LEU A 161 -1.32 19.92 -12.24
C LEU A 161 -1.86 20.25 -13.64
N ASP A 162 -1.32 21.25 -14.34
CA ASP A 162 -1.68 21.53 -15.74
C ASP A 162 -1.38 20.34 -16.67
N TYR A 163 -0.41 19.51 -16.30
CA TYR A 163 -0.10 18.26 -17.02
C TYR A 163 -0.95 17.06 -16.57
N ILE A 164 -1.75 17.21 -15.50
CA ILE A 164 -2.50 16.10 -14.90
C ILE A 164 -4.02 16.41 -14.84
N PRO A 165 -4.65 16.79 -15.95
CA PRO A 165 -6.07 17.17 -15.95
C PRO A 165 -7.01 16.04 -15.54
N ASN A 166 -6.60 14.78 -15.67
CA ASN A 166 -7.41 13.63 -15.26
C ASN A 166 -7.62 13.57 -13.73
N LEU A 167 -6.74 14.20 -12.94
CA LEU A 167 -6.88 14.24 -11.48
C LEU A 167 -8.22 14.86 -11.08
N GLN A 168 -8.52 16.07 -11.56
CA GLN A 168 -9.75 16.76 -11.23
C GLN A 168 -10.97 16.20 -11.99
N LYS A 169 -10.74 15.62 -13.17
CA LYS A 169 -11.83 15.15 -14.04
C LYS A 169 -12.36 13.79 -13.62
N ASN A 170 -11.48 12.85 -13.30
CA ASN A 170 -11.81 11.44 -13.22
C ASN A 170 -11.83 10.91 -11.78
N ILE A 171 -11.14 11.56 -10.84
CA ILE A 171 -10.89 11.04 -9.49
C ILE A 171 -11.91 11.55 -8.48
N TRP A 172 -12.21 10.76 -7.47
CA TRP A 172 -13.04 11.17 -6.34
C TRP A 172 -12.51 12.47 -5.73
N PRO A 173 -13.37 13.49 -5.48
CA PRO A 173 -12.91 14.79 -4.99
C PRO A 173 -12.08 14.72 -3.72
N GLU A 174 -12.42 13.80 -2.82
CA GLU A 174 -11.75 13.60 -1.53
C GLU A 174 -10.30 13.13 -1.69
N LEU A 175 -9.97 12.46 -2.82
CA LEU A 175 -8.64 11.96 -3.15
C LEU A 175 -7.96 12.79 -4.25
N ALA A 176 -8.72 13.57 -5.02
CA ALA A 176 -8.15 14.54 -5.96
C ALA A 176 -7.56 15.77 -5.26
N ASP A 177 -7.94 16.00 -4.00
CA ASP A 177 -7.43 17.06 -3.13
C ASP A 177 -7.40 16.56 -1.68
N PRO A 178 -6.50 15.61 -1.37
CA PRO A 178 -6.54 14.87 -0.11
C PRO A 178 -6.07 15.73 1.08
N PHE A 179 -6.53 15.37 2.28
CA PHE A 179 -6.19 16.10 3.50
C PHE A 179 -4.70 16.01 3.88
N TYR A 180 -4.00 14.96 3.45
CA TYR A 180 -2.57 14.75 3.73
C TYR A 180 -1.64 15.47 2.73
N ASP A 181 -2.15 15.87 1.57
CA ASP A 181 -1.42 16.61 0.53
C ASP A 181 -2.33 17.67 -0.10
N GLY A 182 -2.72 18.64 0.71
CA GLY A 182 -3.63 19.71 0.31
C GLY A 182 -3.14 20.47 -0.91
N GLY A 183 -3.93 20.44 -2.00
CA GLY A 183 -3.55 20.98 -3.29
C GLY A 183 -2.87 19.96 -4.20
N SER A 184 -2.70 18.69 -3.78
CA SER A 184 -2.01 17.62 -4.51
C SER A 184 -0.63 18.06 -4.99
N HIS A 185 0.15 18.61 -4.06
CA HIS A 185 1.47 19.16 -4.37
C HIS A 185 2.48 18.10 -4.78
N TYR A 186 2.33 16.85 -4.30
CA TYR A 186 3.33 15.81 -4.49
C TYR A 186 2.77 14.48 -4.97
N THR A 187 1.46 14.25 -4.84
CA THR A 187 0.86 12.94 -5.08
C THR A 187 -0.35 13.00 -5.99
N VAL A 188 -0.56 11.91 -6.73
CA VAL A 188 -1.85 11.57 -7.33
C VAL A 188 -2.29 10.21 -6.81
N PRO A 189 -3.59 9.97 -6.51
CA PRO A 189 -4.06 8.68 -6.04
C PRO A 189 -3.96 7.63 -7.16
N TYR A 190 -3.75 6.38 -6.75
CA TYR A 190 -3.58 5.27 -7.68
C TYR A 190 -4.61 4.17 -7.46
N THR A 191 -4.59 3.55 -6.29
CA THR A 191 -5.50 2.46 -5.93
C THR A 191 -6.04 2.63 -4.51
N LEU A 192 -7.08 1.88 -4.20
CA LEU A 192 -7.73 1.84 -2.90
C LEU A 192 -7.60 0.45 -2.30
N TYR A 193 -7.43 0.37 -0.99
CA TYR A 193 -7.54 -0.89 -0.27
C TYR A 193 -8.14 -0.73 1.13
N ALA A 194 -8.66 -1.83 1.63
CA ALA A 194 -9.01 -2.02 3.03
C ALA A 194 -8.30 -3.25 3.55
N THR A 195 -7.92 -3.24 4.81
CA THR A 195 -7.34 -4.39 5.47
C THR A 195 -8.41 -5.15 6.22
N GLY A 196 -8.47 -6.44 5.96
CA GLY A 196 -9.48 -7.33 6.48
C GLY A 196 -9.01 -8.76 6.63
N ILE A 197 -9.96 -9.67 6.62
CA ILE A 197 -9.74 -11.10 6.76
C ILE A 197 -10.14 -11.80 5.48
N ALA A 198 -9.22 -12.57 4.90
CA ALA A 198 -9.46 -13.44 3.77
C ALA A 198 -9.39 -14.91 4.18
N TRP A 199 -10.30 -15.74 3.68
CA TRP A 199 -10.27 -17.16 3.99
C TRP A 199 -10.82 -18.05 2.89
N ARG A 200 -10.46 -19.33 3.00
CA ARG A 200 -11.01 -20.43 2.20
C ARG A 200 -12.22 -21.02 2.92
N THR A 201 -13.40 -20.88 2.33
CA THR A 201 -14.68 -21.35 2.90
C THR A 201 -14.79 -22.87 2.95
N ASP A 202 -14.00 -23.59 2.15
CA ASP A 202 -13.91 -25.06 2.15
C ASP A 202 -12.99 -25.61 3.26
N HIS A 203 -12.30 -24.73 3.99
CA HIS A 203 -11.43 -25.08 5.12
C HIS A 203 -11.82 -24.39 6.43
N VAL A 204 -12.20 -23.10 6.36
CA VAL A 204 -12.62 -22.29 7.50
C VAL A 204 -14.13 -22.18 7.44
N THR A 205 -14.82 -22.81 8.41
CA THR A 205 -16.28 -22.97 8.40
C THR A 205 -16.99 -22.02 9.35
N GLU A 206 -16.25 -21.27 10.13
CA GLU A 206 -16.77 -20.25 11.04
C GLU A 206 -17.43 -19.12 10.25
N ASP A 207 -18.55 -18.64 10.76
CA ASP A 207 -19.24 -17.46 10.22
C ASP A 207 -18.57 -16.20 10.77
N ILE A 208 -17.39 -15.89 10.19
CA ILE A 208 -16.54 -14.76 10.62
C ILE A 208 -17.32 -13.44 10.67
N PRO A 209 -18.14 -13.08 9.65
CA PRO A 209 -18.91 -11.83 9.68
C PRO A 209 -19.90 -11.72 10.85
N SER A 210 -20.38 -12.84 11.40
CA SER A 210 -21.33 -12.86 12.51
C SER A 210 -20.66 -12.90 13.88
N MET A 211 -19.33 -12.96 13.96
CA MET A 211 -18.61 -12.91 15.24
C MET A 211 -18.74 -11.52 15.87
N GLU A 212 -18.84 -11.45 17.21
CA GLU A 212 -18.85 -10.19 17.95
C GLU A 212 -17.56 -9.38 17.69
N GLN A 213 -16.44 -10.09 17.62
CA GLN A 213 -15.13 -9.55 17.25
C GLN A 213 -14.49 -10.45 16.19
N PRO A 214 -14.66 -10.15 14.89
CA PRO A 214 -14.16 -11.00 13.81
C PRO A 214 -12.65 -11.25 13.84
N TRP A 215 -11.85 -10.29 14.31
CA TRP A 215 -10.41 -10.48 14.44
C TRP A 215 -10.02 -11.60 15.44
N ASP A 216 -10.91 -11.99 16.35
CA ASP A 216 -10.66 -13.10 17.29
C ASP A 216 -10.46 -14.45 16.59
N ILE A 217 -10.86 -14.58 15.33
CA ILE A 217 -10.69 -15.80 14.55
C ILE A 217 -9.22 -16.26 14.52
N PHE A 218 -8.25 -15.35 14.51
CA PHE A 218 -6.84 -15.71 14.54
C PHE A 218 -6.43 -16.32 15.89
N TRP A 219 -7.01 -15.88 17.00
CA TRP A 219 -6.78 -16.43 18.35
C TRP A 219 -7.60 -17.70 18.62
N GLN A 220 -8.49 -18.07 17.70
CA GLN A 220 -9.27 -19.31 17.72
C GLN A 220 -8.79 -20.30 16.64
N ALA A 221 -7.68 -19.99 15.94
CA ALA A 221 -7.21 -20.68 14.75
C ALA A 221 -6.32 -21.91 15.03
N GLU A 222 -6.42 -22.57 16.19
CA GLU A 222 -5.61 -23.76 16.51
C GLU A 222 -5.82 -24.89 15.48
N ALA A 223 -7.04 -25.06 14.98
CA ALA A 223 -7.37 -26.02 13.93
C ALA A 223 -6.70 -25.73 12.59
N TYR A 224 -6.23 -24.52 12.37
CA TYR A 224 -5.60 -24.04 11.13
C TYR A 224 -4.10 -23.84 11.26
N LYS A 225 -3.47 -24.53 12.21
CA LYS A 225 -2.04 -24.40 12.54
C LYS A 225 -1.15 -24.52 11.30
N GLY A 226 -0.35 -23.50 11.03
CA GLY A 226 0.54 -23.40 9.86
C GLY A 226 -0.16 -23.06 8.54
N LYS A 227 -1.48 -22.74 8.60
CA LYS A 227 -2.30 -22.31 7.46
C LYS A 227 -2.85 -20.89 7.62
N THR A 228 -2.26 -20.14 8.53
CA THR A 228 -2.62 -18.76 8.85
C THR A 228 -1.46 -17.82 8.56
N ALA A 229 -1.77 -16.59 8.13
CA ALA A 229 -0.74 -15.58 7.91
C ALA A 229 -1.25 -14.16 8.22
N LEU A 230 -0.31 -13.30 8.62
CA LEU A 230 -0.47 -11.85 8.71
C LEU A 230 0.34 -11.17 7.62
N LEU A 231 0.02 -9.92 7.34
CA LEU A 231 0.77 -9.05 6.45
C LEU A 231 2.17 -8.76 7.03
N SER A 232 3.14 -8.45 6.18
CA SER A 232 4.49 -8.08 6.63
C SER A 232 4.65 -6.57 6.86
N GLU A 233 3.54 -5.84 6.90
CA GLU A 233 3.51 -4.41 7.17
C GLU A 233 3.29 -4.13 8.67
N PRO A 234 4.23 -3.43 9.34
CA PRO A 234 4.18 -3.20 10.78
C PRO A 234 2.88 -2.56 11.25
N ARG A 235 2.42 -1.53 10.54
CA ARG A 235 1.23 -0.77 10.87
C ARG A 235 -0.03 -1.63 10.78
N GLU A 236 -0.19 -2.34 9.68
CA GLU A 236 -1.31 -3.24 9.43
C GLU A 236 -1.42 -4.37 10.48
N THR A 237 -0.29 -5.01 10.77
CA THR A 237 -0.25 -6.15 11.69
C THR A 237 -0.57 -5.73 13.12
N ILE A 238 0.05 -4.66 13.63
CA ILE A 238 -0.20 -4.18 14.99
C ILE A 238 -1.60 -3.56 15.10
N ALA A 239 -2.07 -2.82 14.07
CA ALA A 239 -3.40 -2.24 14.04
C ALA A 239 -4.50 -3.30 14.20
N MET A 240 -4.35 -4.47 13.58
CA MET A 240 -5.28 -5.58 13.77
C MET A 240 -5.46 -5.96 15.26
N ALA A 241 -4.36 -6.06 16.01
CA ALA A 241 -4.42 -6.41 17.44
C ALA A 241 -5.03 -5.28 18.29
N LEU A 242 -4.79 -4.01 17.93
CA LEU A 242 -5.43 -2.85 18.55
C LEU A 242 -6.95 -2.88 18.32
N LEU A 243 -7.37 -3.04 17.06
CA LEU A 243 -8.78 -3.09 16.65
C LEU A 243 -9.51 -4.27 17.32
N ARG A 244 -8.85 -5.43 17.44
CA ARG A 244 -9.37 -6.58 18.19
C ARG A 244 -9.75 -6.23 19.63
N LYS A 245 -8.98 -5.36 20.27
CA LYS A 245 -9.25 -4.90 21.65
C LYS A 245 -10.17 -3.68 21.72
N GLY A 246 -10.70 -3.22 20.59
CA GLY A 246 -11.59 -2.07 20.53
C GLY A 246 -10.88 -0.71 20.50
N HIS A 247 -9.56 -0.69 20.32
CA HIS A 247 -8.79 0.54 20.13
C HIS A 247 -8.87 0.97 18.66
N LEU A 248 -9.68 1.99 18.37
CA LEU A 248 -9.95 2.43 16.98
C LEU A 248 -8.89 3.39 16.43
N ASP A 249 -8.08 4.00 17.29
CA ASP A 249 -6.97 4.84 16.86
C ASP A 249 -5.78 3.98 16.44
N ILE A 250 -5.70 3.68 15.14
CA ILE A 250 -4.58 2.93 14.54
C ILE A 250 -3.34 3.81 14.32
N ASN A 251 -3.37 5.08 14.74
CA ASN A 251 -2.25 6.01 14.70
C ASN A 251 -1.75 6.35 16.12
N THR A 252 -2.17 5.58 17.11
CA THR A 252 -1.74 5.80 18.50
C THR A 252 -0.22 5.73 18.65
N GLU A 253 0.33 6.61 19.48
CA GLU A 253 1.74 6.58 19.89
C GLU A 253 1.87 6.25 21.38
N ASP A 254 0.83 5.63 21.96
CA ASP A 254 0.87 5.15 23.36
C ASP A 254 1.68 3.85 23.44
N PRO A 255 2.86 3.85 24.11
CA PRO A 255 3.68 2.66 24.25
C PRO A 255 2.97 1.51 24.97
N ALA A 256 2.05 1.79 25.88
CA ALA A 256 1.34 0.74 26.61
C ALA A 256 0.41 -0.04 25.67
N LEU A 257 -0.32 0.66 24.78
CA LEU A 257 -1.21 0.03 23.79
C LEU A 257 -0.41 -0.76 22.75
N ILE A 258 0.68 -0.20 22.22
CA ILE A 258 1.52 -0.90 21.24
C ILE A 258 2.16 -2.16 21.85
N ASN A 259 2.74 -2.06 23.06
CA ASN A 259 3.34 -3.20 23.73
C ASN A 259 2.32 -4.30 24.05
N GLN A 260 1.08 -3.93 24.41
CA GLN A 260 0.01 -4.90 24.62
C GLN A 260 -0.40 -5.60 23.33
N ALA A 261 -0.55 -4.84 22.24
CA ALA A 261 -0.85 -5.40 20.92
C ALA A 261 0.23 -6.38 20.45
N VAL A 262 1.50 -6.04 20.65
CA VAL A 262 2.64 -6.91 20.32
C VAL A 262 2.63 -8.18 21.17
N ALA A 263 2.33 -8.07 22.47
CA ALA A 263 2.23 -9.24 23.35
C ALA A 263 1.11 -10.18 22.88
N ASP A 264 -0.06 -9.64 22.54
CA ASP A 264 -1.18 -10.41 21.99
C ASP A 264 -0.81 -11.10 20.66
N LEU A 265 -0.12 -10.41 19.75
CA LEU A 265 0.32 -10.98 18.47
C LEU A 265 1.28 -12.17 18.67
N LYS A 266 2.18 -12.11 19.64
CA LYS A 266 3.12 -13.21 19.93
C LYS A 266 2.42 -14.51 20.32
N GLU A 267 1.24 -14.46 20.93
CA GLU A 267 0.45 -15.65 21.23
C GLU A 267 0.11 -16.48 19.99
N LEU A 268 0.00 -15.82 18.82
CA LEU A 268 -0.36 -16.48 17.55
C LEU A 268 0.68 -17.50 17.08
N TYR A 269 1.94 -17.37 17.50
CA TYR A 269 2.96 -18.39 17.19
C TYR A 269 2.65 -19.73 17.84
N ASP A 270 2.20 -19.72 19.10
CA ASP A 270 1.84 -20.94 19.82
C ASP A 270 0.47 -21.46 19.37
N ILE A 271 -0.51 -20.58 19.20
CA ILE A 271 -1.89 -20.93 18.85
C ILE A 271 -1.94 -21.56 17.45
N CYS A 272 -1.47 -20.85 16.43
CA CYS A 272 -1.67 -21.27 15.05
C CYS A 272 -0.40 -21.33 14.20
N ASN A 273 0.79 -21.16 14.79
CA ASN A 273 2.06 -21.10 14.06
C ASN A 273 1.98 -20.09 12.91
N ILE A 274 1.60 -18.85 13.28
CA ILE A 274 1.32 -17.78 12.34
C ILE A 274 2.53 -17.51 11.43
N LYS A 275 2.27 -17.27 10.16
CA LYS A 275 3.27 -16.82 9.18
C LYS A 275 3.12 -15.33 8.94
N VAL A 276 4.16 -14.71 8.43
CA VAL A 276 4.17 -13.31 8.01
C VAL A 276 4.61 -13.22 6.56
N GLY A 277 3.90 -12.45 5.74
CA GLY A 277 4.24 -12.26 4.33
C GLY A 277 3.08 -11.66 3.53
N ASP A 278 3.36 -11.23 2.29
CA ASP A 278 2.44 -10.46 1.44
C ASP A 278 2.09 -11.20 0.14
N ILE A 279 1.84 -12.53 0.23
CA ILE A 279 1.43 -13.35 -0.91
C ILE A 279 -0.01 -13.86 -0.77
N GLN A 280 -0.86 -13.16 -0.05
CA GLN A 280 -2.25 -13.53 0.23
C GLN A 280 -3.07 -13.67 -1.06
N TYR A 281 -2.84 -12.79 -2.03
CA TYR A 281 -3.43 -12.83 -3.37
C TYR A 281 -3.18 -14.14 -4.11
N GLN A 282 -2.16 -14.90 -3.73
CA GLN A 282 -1.82 -16.20 -4.28
C GLN A 282 -2.13 -17.33 -3.30
N SER A 283 -1.65 -17.22 -2.05
CA SER A 283 -1.66 -18.33 -1.09
C SER A 283 -3.06 -18.74 -0.65
N VAL A 284 -3.98 -17.81 -0.51
CA VAL A 284 -5.38 -18.10 -0.13
C VAL A 284 -6.13 -18.73 -1.31
N PRO A 285 -6.15 -18.16 -2.52
CA PRO A 285 -6.81 -18.78 -3.66
C PRO A 285 -6.29 -20.18 -4.00
N GLU A 286 -4.98 -20.38 -3.94
CA GLU A 286 -4.37 -21.70 -4.18
C GLU A 286 -4.61 -22.72 -3.07
N GLY A 287 -5.10 -22.27 -1.88
CA GLY A 287 -5.34 -23.14 -0.71
C GLY A 287 -4.07 -23.56 0.04
N THR A 288 -2.95 -22.88 -0.21
CA THR A 288 -1.71 -23.09 0.55
C THR A 288 -1.77 -22.43 1.92
N SER A 289 -2.55 -21.35 2.06
CA SER A 289 -3.01 -20.74 3.31
C SER A 289 -4.55 -20.75 3.35
N TRP A 290 -5.14 -20.73 4.54
CA TRP A 290 -6.59 -20.85 4.70
C TRP A 290 -7.24 -19.64 5.33
N LEU A 291 -6.53 -18.93 6.21
CA LEU A 291 -7.01 -17.78 6.97
C LEU A 291 -5.90 -16.74 7.06
N ASN A 292 -6.11 -15.60 6.44
CA ASN A 292 -5.09 -14.56 6.36
C ASN A 292 -5.66 -13.17 6.69
N GLN A 293 -4.86 -12.33 7.32
CA GLN A 293 -4.99 -10.90 7.15
C GLN A 293 -4.64 -10.57 5.69
N ALA A 294 -5.44 -9.74 5.02
CA ALA A 294 -5.27 -9.47 3.59
C ALA A 294 -5.86 -8.12 3.21
N TRP A 295 -5.34 -7.56 2.14
CA TRP A 295 -5.94 -6.40 1.49
C TRP A 295 -7.11 -6.80 0.58
N ALA A 296 -8.08 -5.90 0.44
CA ALA A 296 -9.29 -6.13 -0.36
C ALA A 296 -8.96 -6.53 -1.82
N GLY A 297 -8.01 -5.84 -2.44
CA GLY A 297 -7.59 -6.10 -3.83
C GLY A 297 -6.99 -7.48 -4.04
N ASP A 298 -6.33 -8.04 -3.02
CA ASP A 298 -5.72 -9.37 -3.08
C ASP A 298 -6.74 -10.46 -3.42
N MET A 299 -7.94 -10.37 -2.88
CA MET A 299 -8.96 -11.38 -3.12
C MET A 299 -9.55 -11.27 -4.52
N ILE A 300 -9.67 -10.06 -5.05
CA ILE A 300 -10.10 -9.83 -6.44
C ILE A 300 -9.03 -10.33 -7.41
N ALA A 301 -7.75 -9.95 -7.21
CA ALA A 301 -6.63 -10.46 -8.00
C ALA A 301 -6.49 -11.99 -7.91
N GLY A 302 -6.64 -12.52 -6.70
CA GLY A 302 -6.62 -13.95 -6.43
C GLY A 302 -7.69 -14.73 -7.19
N TYR A 303 -8.92 -14.20 -7.19
CA TYR A 303 -10.01 -14.77 -7.99
C TYR A 303 -9.69 -14.76 -9.49
N ILE A 304 -9.13 -13.67 -9.99
CA ILE A 304 -8.85 -13.50 -11.42
C ILE A 304 -7.73 -14.46 -11.90
N TYR A 305 -6.65 -14.66 -11.10
CA TYR A 305 -5.44 -15.29 -11.58
C TYR A 305 -5.00 -16.56 -10.86
N TYR A 306 -5.34 -16.72 -9.59
CA TYR A 306 -4.74 -17.79 -8.76
C TYR A 306 -5.72 -18.85 -8.30
N LEU A 307 -7.02 -18.62 -8.47
CA LEU A 307 -8.01 -19.63 -8.11
C LEU A 307 -7.88 -20.83 -9.07
N PRO A 308 -7.59 -22.05 -8.56
CA PRO A 308 -7.39 -23.21 -9.41
C PRO A 308 -8.60 -23.51 -10.29
N LYS A 309 -8.34 -23.98 -11.51
CA LYS A 309 -9.41 -24.32 -12.45
C LYS A 309 -10.36 -25.37 -11.85
N GLY A 310 -11.64 -25.05 -11.84
CA GLY A 310 -12.69 -25.92 -11.30
C GLY A 310 -13.03 -25.63 -9.83
N THR A 311 -12.25 -24.80 -9.14
CA THR A 311 -12.63 -24.28 -7.82
C THR A 311 -13.68 -23.19 -8.02
N PRO A 312 -14.84 -23.26 -7.34
CA PRO A 312 -15.84 -22.20 -7.45
C PRO A 312 -15.36 -20.91 -6.78
N ALA A 313 -15.79 -19.75 -7.28
CA ALA A 313 -15.46 -18.46 -6.68
C ALA A 313 -15.86 -18.39 -5.18
N THR A 314 -16.94 -19.08 -4.82
CA THR A 314 -17.44 -19.18 -3.44
C THR A 314 -16.50 -19.88 -2.46
N ALA A 315 -15.41 -20.50 -2.95
CA ALA A 315 -14.34 -21.01 -2.09
C ALA A 315 -13.50 -19.88 -1.44
N LEU A 316 -13.62 -18.65 -1.94
CA LEU A 316 -12.98 -17.48 -1.34
C LEU A 316 -14.02 -16.68 -0.56
N ALA A 317 -13.59 -16.04 0.51
CA ALA A 317 -14.37 -15.04 1.20
C ALA A 317 -13.46 -13.94 1.75
N TYR A 318 -14.04 -12.77 1.92
CA TYR A 318 -13.37 -11.61 2.48
C TYR A 318 -14.30 -10.85 3.42
N TRP A 319 -13.78 -10.45 4.55
CA TRP A 319 -14.48 -9.59 5.50
C TRP A 319 -13.64 -8.34 5.77
N LYS A 320 -14.28 -7.19 5.79
CA LYS A 320 -13.77 -5.94 6.36
C LYS A 320 -14.74 -5.42 7.41
N ALA A 321 -14.23 -4.69 8.38
CA ALA A 321 -15.07 -4.03 9.37
C ALA A 321 -15.91 -2.91 8.74
N ASP A 322 -16.89 -2.42 9.50
CA ASP A 322 -17.69 -1.28 9.11
C ASP A 322 -16.86 0.01 9.05
N LYS A 323 -17.37 1.01 8.34
CA LYS A 323 -16.81 2.36 8.28
C LYS A 323 -16.38 2.87 9.66
N GLY A 324 -15.22 3.52 9.71
CA GLY A 324 -14.62 4.05 10.95
C GLY A 324 -13.93 2.99 11.83
N LYS A 325 -14.04 1.71 11.47
CA LYS A 325 -13.38 0.59 12.16
C LYS A 325 -12.50 -0.23 11.24
N VAL A 326 -12.65 -0.05 9.93
CA VAL A 326 -11.83 -0.72 8.92
C VAL A 326 -10.62 0.14 8.63
N PRO A 327 -9.41 -0.41 8.68
CA PRO A 327 -8.25 0.25 8.10
C PRO A 327 -8.45 0.38 6.58
N VAL A 328 -8.46 1.61 6.08
CA VAL A 328 -8.51 1.90 4.64
C VAL A 328 -7.35 2.80 4.28
N GLN A 329 -6.86 2.67 3.06
CA GLN A 329 -5.81 3.54 2.54
C GLN A 329 -5.91 3.63 1.02
N ASN A 330 -5.28 4.65 0.48
CA ASN A 330 -5.03 4.75 -0.95
C ASN A 330 -3.53 4.80 -1.20
N ASP A 331 -3.09 4.07 -2.21
CA ASP A 331 -1.78 4.26 -2.77
C ASP A 331 -1.78 5.46 -3.69
N CYS A 332 -0.62 6.08 -3.81
CA CYS A 332 -0.37 7.25 -4.64
C CYS A 332 0.79 7.00 -5.59
N PHE A 333 0.97 7.89 -6.54
CA PHE A 333 2.22 8.03 -7.29
C PHE A 333 2.79 9.42 -7.12
N SER A 334 4.13 9.47 -7.04
CA SER A 334 4.91 10.70 -6.97
C SER A 334 5.99 10.72 -8.06
N ILE A 335 6.45 11.92 -8.42
CA ILE A 335 7.59 12.11 -9.32
C ILE A 335 8.87 12.17 -8.50
N CYS A 336 9.84 11.30 -8.80
CA CYS A 336 11.09 11.26 -8.06
C CYS A 336 11.97 12.47 -8.37
N ALA A 337 12.68 12.99 -7.37
CA ALA A 337 13.63 14.11 -7.53
C ALA A 337 14.78 13.78 -8.49
N THR A 338 15.08 12.50 -8.69
CA THR A 338 16.13 11.99 -9.58
C THR A 338 15.76 12.02 -11.06
N THR A 339 14.47 12.20 -11.40
CA THR A 339 14.01 12.14 -12.80
C THR A 339 14.74 13.13 -13.69
N LYS A 340 15.02 12.70 -14.91
CA LYS A 340 15.49 13.55 -16.01
C LYS A 340 14.40 13.78 -17.07
N LYS A 341 13.19 13.30 -16.78
CA LYS A 341 12.02 13.34 -17.65
C LYS A 341 10.81 13.91 -16.91
N PRO A 342 10.89 15.13 -16.32
CA PRO A 342 9.83 15.63 -15.46
C PRO A 342 8.50 15.82 -16.17
N VAL A 343 8.47 16.30 -17.43
CA VAL A 343 7.22 16.44 -18.19
C VAL A 343 6.60 15.08 -18.46
N LEU A 344 7.42 14.13 -18.95
CA LEU A 344 6.95 12.77 -19.22
C LEU A 344 6.45 12.07 -17.94
N SER A 345 7.07 12.35 -16.79
CA SER A 345 6.62 11.83 -15.49
C SER A 345 5.21 12.33 -15.14
N HIS A 346 4.93 13.63 -15.33
CA HIS A 346 3.58 14.16 -15.14
C HIS A 346 2.56 13.53 -16.08
N LEU A 347 2.93 13.35 -17.36
CA LEU A 347 2.06 12.69 -18.35
C LEU A 347 1.83 11.21 -18.00
N PHE A 348 2.79 10.54 -17.34
CA PHE A 348 2.61 9.19 -16.84
C PHE A 348 1.60 9.17 -15.68
N LEU A 349 1.69 10.12 -14.74
CA LEU A 349 0.70 10.26 -13.69
C LEU A 349 -0.70 10.50 -14.28
N ASN A 350 -0.81 11.43 -15.24
CA ASN A 350 -2.08 11.67 -15.92
C ASN A 350 -2.61 10.44 -16.68
N TYR A 351 -1.72 9.62 -17.26
CA TYR A 351 -2.06 8.38 -17.93
C TYR A 351 -2.64 7.34 -16.96
N LEU A 352 -2.05 7.19 -15.78
CA LEU A 352 -2.57 6.28 -14.75
C LEU A 352 -3.98 6.66 -14.27
N LEU A 353 -4.35 7.95 -14.35
CA LEU A 353 -5.65 8.47 -13.97
C LEU A 353 -6.67 8.50 -15.13
N ASP A 354 -6.31 7.99 -16.31
CA ASP A 354 -7.28 7.78 -17.39
C ASP A 354 -8.24 6.64 -17.02
N ASN A 355 -9.54 6.85 -17.19
CA ASN A 355 -10.58 5.90 -16.82
C ASN A 355 -10.34 4.50 -17.41
N GLY A 356 -10.02 4.43 -18.70
CA GLY A 356 -9.79 3.14 -19.38
C GLY A 356 -8.50 2.45 -18.89
N VAL A 357 -7.44 3.21 -18.61
CA VAL A 357 -6.16 2.71 -18.11
C VAL A 357 -6.31 2.19 -16.70
N ALA A 358 -6.84 3.00 -15.78
CA ALA A 358 -7.01 2.64 -14.38
C ALA A 358 -7.97 1.44 -14.24
N TYR A 359 -9.12 1.47 -14.92
CA TYR A 359 -10.05 0.35 -14.94
C TYR A 359 -9.43 -0.93 -15.51
N SER A 360 -8.65 -0.82 -16.60
CA SER A 360 -7.96 -1.97 -17.19
C SER A 360 -6.93 -2.59 -16.26
N ASN A 361 -6.19 -1.76 -15.50
CA ASN A 361 -5.27 -2.24 -14.48
C ASN A 361 -5.98 -3.03 -13.39
N PHE A 362 -7.09 -2.50 -12.90
CA PHE A 362 -7.94 -3.11 -11.87
C PHE A 362 -8.48 -4.48 -12.30
N VAL A 363 -9.28 -4.50 -13.37
CA VAL A 363 -10.05 -5.71 -13.73
C VAL A 363 -9.25 -6.76 -14.53
N ASN A 364 -8.12 -6.37 -15.11
CA ASN A 364 -7.31 -7.29 -15.90
C ASN A 364 -5.98 -7.63 -15.26
N PHE A 365 -5.64 -7.06 -14.10
CA PHE A 365 -4.33 -7.29 -13.54
C PHE A 365 -4.26 -7.29 -12.01
N ASN A 366 -4.33 -6.13 -11.33
CA ASN A 366 -3.96 -6.05 -9.93
C ASN A 366 -5.09 -6.33 -8.93
N GLY A 367 -6.36 -6.20 -9.34
CA GLY A 367 -7.51 -6.41 -8.46
C GLY A 367 -7.78 -5.25 -7.49
N TYR A 368 -6.97 -4.20 -7.50
CA TYR A 368 -7.13 -3.04 -6.62
C TYR A 368 -7.94 -1.94 -7.31
N GLN A 369 -9.02 -1.53 -6.66
CA GLN A 369 -9.97 -0.56 -7.19
C GLN A 369 -9.32 0.82 -7.30
N PRO A 370 -9.39 1.49 -8.48
CA PRO A 370 -8.99 2.90 -8.59
C PRO A 370 -10.11 3.82 -8.11
N PRO A 371 -9.80 5.02 -7.58
CA PRO A 371 -10.80 5.98 -7.09
C PRO A 371 -11.46 6.78 -8.22
N LEU A 372 -12.03 6.10 -9.21
CA LEU A 372 -12.64 6.74 -10.39
C LEU A 372 -14.09 7.12 -10.14
N ASN A 373 -14.49 8.34 -10.55
CA ASN A 373 -15.87 8.80 -10.49
C ASN A 373 -16.83 7.97 -11.33
N GLU A 374 -16.35 7.32 -12.40
CA GLU A 374 -17.16 6.48 -13.30
C GLU A 374 -17.40 5.07 -12.75
N ILE A 375 -16.73 4.65 -11.67
CA ILE A 375 -16.96 3.35 -11.05
C ILE A 375 -18.03 3.50 -9.97
N GLU A 376 -19.19 2.91 -10.26
CA GLU A 376 -20.24 2.71 -9.25
C GLU A 376 -19.93 1.39 -8.53
N PRO A 377 -19.58 1.40 -7.23
CA PRO A 377 -19.13 0.20 -6.52
C PRO A 377 -20.10 -0.99 -6.63
N GLU A 378 -21.40 -0.73 -6.51
CA GLU A 378 -22.44 -1.76 -6.62
C GLU A 378 -22.49 -2.40 -8.02
N SER A 379 -22.09 -1.67 -9.06
CA SER A 379 -22.05 -2.20 -10.42
C SER A 379 -20.97 -3.26 -10.59
N LEU A 380 -19.86 -3.18 -9.86
CA LEU A 380 -18.78 -4.15 -9.92
C LEU A 380 -19.26 -5.57 -9.59
N VAL A 381 -20.13 -5.69 -8.60
CA VAL A 381 -20.73 -6.98 -8.20
C VAL A 381 -21.86 -7.35 -9.16
N LYS A 382 -22.77 -6.43 -9.45
CA LYS A 382 -23.91 -6.66 -10.33
C LYS A 382 -23.52 -7.11 -11.73
N ASP A 383 -22.44 -6.53 -12.28
CA ASP A 383 -21.95 -6.82 -13.62
C ASP A 383 -20.98 -8.04 -13.63
N GLY A 384 -20.74 -8.63 -12.46
CA GLY A 384 -19.91 -9.84 -12.29
C GLY A 384 -18.41 -9.60 -12.44
N VAL A 385 -17.95 -8.36 -12.30
CA VAL A 385 -16.52 -8.02 -12.24
C VAL A 385 -15.93 -8.56 -10.94
N VAL A 386 -16.63 -8.34 -9.84
CA VAL A 386 -16.31 -8.91 -8.53
C VAL A 386 -17.39 -9.94 -8.17
N PRO A 387 -17.02 -11.17 -7.80
CA PRO A 387 -18.00 -12.17 -7.36
C PRO A 387 -18.75 -11.72 -6.11
N GLU A 388 -20.02 -12.10 -5.98
CA GLU A 388 -20.92 -11.68 -4.88
C GLU A 388 -20.31 -12.01 -3.49
N ASN A 389 -19.67 -13.16 -3.34
CA ASN A 389 -19.00 -13.56 -2.11
C ASN A 389 -17.75 -12.73 -1.76
N LEU A 390 -17.29 -11.90 -2.68
CA LEU A 390 -16.20 -10.94 -2.48
C LEU A 390 -16.69 -9.48 -2.50
N ALA A 391 -18.01 -9.24 -2.40
CA ALA A 391 -18.57 -7.89 -2.41
C ALA A 391 -17.95 -6.97 -1.33
N ASN A 392 -17.57 -7.52 -0.18
CA ASN A 392 -16.86 -6.78 0.87
C ASN A 392 -15.45 -6.31 0.48
N SER A 393 -14.89 -6.79 -0.64
CA SER A 393 -13.63 -6.27 -1.18
C SER A 393 -13.81 -4.97 -1.98
N VAL A 394 -15.05 -4.55 -2.23
CA VAL A 394 -15.34 -3.30 -2.93
C VAL A 394 -15.41 -2.15 -1.94
N LEU A 395 -14.76 -1.04 -2.30
CA LEU A 395 -14.70 0.18 -1.50
C LEU A 395 -15.58 1.28 -2.07
N THR A 396 -16.11 2.10 -1.18
CA THR A 396 -16.98 3.23 -1.51
C THR A 396 -16.35 4.54 -1.05
N LYS A 397 -16.86 5.67 -1.54
CA LYS A 397 -16.43 7.01 -1.07
C LYS A 397 -16.63 7.17 0.44
N ASP A 398 -17.67 6.51 0.97
CA ASP A 398 -17.98 6.57 2.40
C ASP A 398 -16.90 5.92 3.27
N ASP A 399 -16.14 4.96 2.75
CA ASP A 399 -15.02 4.34 3.47
C ASP A 399 -13.87 5.35 3.71
N PHE A 400 -13.78 6.41 2.89
CA PHE A 400 -12.74 7.47 2.93
C PHE A 400 -13.24 8.82 3.50
N GLY A 401 -14.34 8.83 4.20
CA GLY A 401 -14.89 10.04 4.84
C GLY A 401 -14.08 10.53 6.05
N PRO A 402 -14.51 11.62 6.70
CA PRO A 402 -13.80 12.21 7.86
C PRO A 402 -13.61 11.25 9.04
N ASP A 403 -14.48 10.26 9.17
CA ASP A 403 -14.42 9.25 10.24
C ASP A 403 -13.67 7.98 9.79
N SER A 404 -12.95 8.02 8.65
CA SER A 404 -12.23 6.86 8.15
C SER A 404 -11.01 6.54 9.02
N SER A 405 -10.72 5.24 9.15
CA SER A 405 -9.55 4.74 9.86
C SER A 405 -8.40 4.58 8.87
N GLN A 406 -7.66 5.67 8.61
CA GLN A 406 -6.54 5.68 7.68
C GLN A 406 -5.21 5.67 8.44
N GLU A 407 -4.21 4.99 7.88
CA GLU A 407 -2.85 5.09 8.38
C GLU A 407 -2.25 6.43 8.01
N MET A 408 -1.78 7.15 9.04
CA MET A 408 -1.24 8.51 8.91
C MET A 408 0.20 8.57 9.37
N THR A 409 0.91 9.58 8.91
CA THR A 409 2.25 9.89 9.40
C THR A 409 2.26 10.00 10.92
N LEU A 410 3.23 9.36 11.55
CA LEU A 410 3.52 9.44 12.98
C LEU A 410 4.68 10.41 13.24
N THR A 411 4.85 10.79 14.50
CA THR A 411 6.12 11.42 14.92
C THR A 411 7.28 10.45 14.70
N ALA A 412 8.51 10.93 14.62
CA ALA A 412 9.68 10.06 14.51
C ALA A 412 9.77 9.07 15.68
N THR A 413 9.37 9.49 16.89
CA THR A 413 9.31 8.61 18.07
C THR A 413 8.21 7.57 17.94
N GLY A 414 7.03 7.97 17.44
CA GLY A 414 5.91 7.07 17.19
C GLY A 414 6.26 6.02 16.14
N GLN A 415 6.86 6.44 15.02
CA GLN A 415 7.31 5.51 13.99
C GLN A 415 8.30 4.48 14.53
N GLN A 416 9.30 4.93 15.30
CA GLN A 416 10.27 4.03 15.93
C GLN A 416 9.59 3.04 16.88
N LEU A 417 8.61 3.50 17.66
CA LEU A 417 7.86 2.64 18.58
C LEU A 417 7.14 1.49 17.84
N TRP A 418 6.52 1.78 16.69
CA TRP A 418 5.85 0.78 15.89
C TRP A 418 6.83 -0.18 15.23
N GLU A 419 7.94 0.31 14.69
CA GLU A 419 9.00 -0.51 14.08
C GLU A 419 9.66 -1.44 15.12
N ASP A 420 9.97 -0.94 16.32
CA ASP A 420 10.52 -1.72 17.41
C ASP A 420 9.54 -2.80 17.90
N GLY A 421 8.27 -2.43 18.06
CA GLY A 421 7.20 -3.35 18.43
C GLY A 421 7.03 -4.48 17.41
N TYR A 422 7.05 -4.16 16.13
CA TYR A 422 6.97 -5.17 15.07
C TYR A 422 8.21 -6.08 15.03
N SER A 423 9.40 -5.51 15.22
CA SER A 423 10.63 -6.28 15.32
C SER A 423 10.61 -7.25 16.49
N ASP A 424 10.04 -6.81 17.63
CA ASP A 424 9.85 -7.64 18.82
C ASP A 424 8.81 -8.75 18.59
N PHE A 425 7.73 -8.47 17.84
CA PHE A 425 6.78 -9.50 17.37
C PHE A 425 7.50 -10.55 16.53
N LEU A 426 8.25 -10.16 15.50
CA LEU A 426 8.95 -11.10 14.62
C LEU A 426 9.98 -11.96 15.37
N ALA A 427 10.67 -11.39 16.35
CA ALA A 427 11.62 -12.13 17.19
C ALA A 427 10.95 -13.23 18.04
N GLY A 428 9.68 -13.07 18.40
CA GLY A 428 8.88 -14.06 19.12
C GLY A 428 8.63 -15.36 18.34
N GLY A 429 8.72 -15.33 17.00
CA GLY A 429 8.57 -16.50 16.14
C GLY A 429 9.85 -17.34 15.93
N GLY A 430 10.96 -16.94 16.52
CA GLY A 430 12.30 -17.56 16.34
C GLY A 430 12.66 -18.67 17.33
N GLY A 431 11.64 -19.39 17.88
CA GLY A 431 11.84 -20.54 18.77
C GLY A 431 11.88 -21.86 18.01
#